data_ea43ffd421042811ca20bc046050f72e
#
_entry.id   ea43ffd421042811ca20bc046050f72e
#
_cell.length_a   1.000
_cell.length_b   1.000
_cell.length_c   1.000
_cell.angle_alpha   90.00
_cell.angle_beta   90.00
_cell.angle_gamma   90.00
#
_symmetry.space_group_name_H-M   'P 1'
#
loop_
_entity.id
_entity.type
_entity.pdbx_description
1 polymer ?
#
loop_
_entity_poly.entity_id
_entity_poly.type
_entity_poly.pdbx_seq_one_letter_code
_entity_poly.pdbx_strand_id
1 'polypeptide(L)'
;MKYFLALFMLVSLHSDAENKNKSLKRPKLMVGLVIDQMRYDFLYRYYDRYQDGGFKRLLNDGNSCENMLINYLPSYTAPGHTCIYTGSVPSIHGIASNDWIDQVSGNTVYCTDDATVKAVGGTQRSGKMSPRNLYASTITDELRLATNFKSKTIAVSVKDRASILPGGHTANGAYWMDDSNGVFMTSTYYMNELPSWVTAFNAKNNSLRYMNQDWKTLYPLASYLQSAADENAYEGKFTGETTTTFPHLTSKMRLSDIKKTPFGNSIVFDFAKEAIVEEKLGQGSVTDFLSISCSSTDYVGHQFGPNSIEIEDTYVRLDKNIADFLNYLDEKLGEGNYTLFLTADHGAAHNPQYLIDHKVPAGFFYDGKLKDELNAYLGKKFNTDKLLVKQIGENFIWINHNGADSLKLDEALIKKEILQGLKSHTEIQYAVDMETIQSAALPSALKEMAINGYNAKRSGEILLLLQPAWFDSYATTGTTHGTWNPYDTHIPMLWYGCGIKNGTTTRTVHMTDIAATIATLLHIQMPNGCIGECISEVIK
;
A
#
# COMPACT_ATOMS: atom_id res chain seq x y z
N MET A 1 48.07 57.23 61.21
CA MET A 1 46.72 56.78 60.99
C MET A 1 46.30 57.19 59.57
N LYS A 2 46.39 56.28 58.61
CA LYS A 2 45.96 56.54 57.22
C LYS A 2 44.95 55.44 56.86
N TYR A 3 43.68 55.83 56.65
CA TYR A 3 42.65 54.94 56.20
C TYR A 3 42.73 54.79 54.70
N PHE A 4 42.89 53.53 54.19
CA PHE A 4 42.75 53.17 52.79
C PHE A 4 41.26 52.70 52.58
N LEU A 5 40.52 53.45 51.80
CA LEU A 5 39.19 53.05 51.31
C LEU A 5 39.41 52.23 50.02
N ALA A 6 39.08 50.96 50.08
CA ALA A 6 39.00 50.10 48.88
C ALA A 6 37.62 50.18 48.27
N LEU A 7 37.52 50.75 47.08
CA LEU A 7 36.29 50.83 46.28
C LEU A 7 36.16 49.52 45.48
N PHE A 8 35.19 48.66 45.89
CA PHE A 8 34.82 47.46 45.09
C PHE A 8 33.90 47.89 43.96
N MET A 9 34.40 47.87 42.69
CA MET A 9 33.58 47.95 41.49
C MET A 9 32.91 46.58 41.26
N LEU A 10 31.59 46.46 41.49
CA LEU A 10 30.79 45.35 41.02
C LEU A 10 30.55 45.54 39.53
N VAL A 11 31.27 44.77 38.70
CA VAL A 11 30.95 44.59 37.28
C VAL A 11 29.83 43.56 37.21
N SER A 12 28.61 44.00 37.01
CA SER A 12 27.48 43.12 36.66
C SER A 12 27.62 42.64 35.23
N LEU A 13 28.17 41.45 35.06
CA LEU A 13 28.07 40.73 33.82
C LEU A 13 26.58 40.32 33.59
N HIS A 14 25.87 41.15 32.83
CA HIS A 14 24.63 40.71 32.21
C HIS A 14 25.00 39.69 31.11
N SER A 15 24.95 38.40 31.40
CA SER A 15 24.88 37.41 30.41
C SER A 15 23.47 37.46 29.80
N ASP A 16 23.34 38.15 28.68
CA ASP A 16 22.19 37.97 27.78
C ASP A 16 22.22 36.53 27.28
N ALA A 17 21.65 35.64 28.07
CA ALA A 17 21.21 34.35 27.57
C ALA A 17 20.07 34.63 26.59
N GLU A 18 20.40 34.88 25.32
CA GLU A 18 19.44 34.76 24.23
C GLU A 18 18.82 33.34 24.30
N ASN A 19 17.74 33.22 25.06
CA ASN A 19 16.86 32.07 24.99
C ASN A 19 16.21 32.13 23.60
N LYS A 20 16.96 31.76 22.56
CA LYS A 20 16.40 31.42 21.28
C LYS A 20 15.52 30.21 21.54
N ASN A 21 14.24 30.44 21.84
CA ASN A 21 13.19 29.47 21.69
C ASN A 21 13.25 29.01 20.22
N LYS A 22 14.12 28.04 19.90
CA LYS A 22 14.12 27.37 18.62
C LYS A 22 12.78 26.64 18.56
N SER A 23 11.79 27.29 17.93
CA SER A 23 10.55 26.59 17.60
C SER A 23 10.93 25.34 16.79
N LEU A 24 10.43 24.20 17.21
CA LEU A 24 10.66 22.96 16.47
C LEU A 24 10.20 23.15 15.02
N LYS A 25 11.11 22.97 14.07
CA LYS A 25 10.80 23.13 12.67
C LYS A 25 10.03 21.89 12.21
N ARG A 26 8.71 22.03 12.08
CA ARG A 26 7.82 20.99 11.53
C ARG A 26 7.33 21.40 10.14
N PRO A 27 7.06 20.45 9.24
CA PRO A 27 6.42 20.77 7.98
C PRO A 27 5.00 21.31 8.24
N LYS A 28 4.52 22.19 7.40
CA LYS A 28 3.12 22.62 7.42
C LYS A 28 2.17 21.53 6.93
N LEU A 29 2.65 20.73 5.95
CA LEU A 29 1.94 19.60 5.40
C LEU A 29 2.87 18.38 5.31
N MET A 30 2.42 17.25 5.83
CA MET A 30 2.99 15.93 5.56
C MET A 30 2.21 15.29 4.42
N VAL A 31 2.90 14.81 3.40
CA VAL A 31 2.30 14.11 2.26
C VAL A 31 2.82 12.67 2.23
N GLY A 32 1.93 11.71 2.30
CA GLY A 32 2.22 10.31 2.02
C GLY A 32 1.78 9.97 0.60
N LEU A 33 2.72 9.62 -0.27
CA LEU A 33 2.45 9.19 -1.64
C LEU A 33 2.79 7.71 -1.78
N VAL A 34 1.77 6.86 -1.86
CA VAL A 34 1.91 5.43 -2.05
C VAL A 34 1.60 5.08 -3.50
N ILE A 35 2.54 4.43 -4.18
CA ILE A 35 2.37 3.95 -5.55
C ILE A 35 2.12 2.45 -5.48
N ASP A 36 0.87 2.07 -5.60
CA ASP A 36 0.39 0.69 -5.48
C ASP A 36 1.07 -0.21 -6.53
N GLN A 37 1.64 -1.33 -6.09
CA GLN A 37 2.37 -2.31 -6.91
C GLN A 37 3.66 -1.76 -7.56
N MET A 38 4.31 -0.76 -6.95
CA MET A 38 5.54 -0.24 -7.53
C MET A 38 6.75 -1.11 -7.18
N ARG A 39 7.31 -1.76 -8.17
CA ARG A 39 8.60 -2.45 -8.06
C ARG A 39 9.73 -1.43 -7.84
N TYR A 40 10.71 -1.81 -7.03
CA TYR A 40 11.91 -0.98 -6.80
C TYR A 40 12.65 -0.64 -8.09
N ASP A 41 12.81 -1.63 -8.98
CA ASP A 41 13.55 -1.46 -10.23
C ASP A 41 12.93 -0.43 -11.19
N PHE A 42 11.65 -0.09 -11.06
CA PHE A 42 11.00 0.91 -11.91
C PHE A 42 11.56 2.32 -11.73
N LEU A 43 12.14 2.65 -10.56
CA LEU A 43 12.87 3.92 -10.38
C LEU A 43 14.04 4.08 -11.34
N TYR A 44 14.74 2.98 -11.64
CA TYR A 44 15.96 2.98 -12.44
C TYR A 44 15.74 2.47 -13.86
N ARG A 45 14.82 1.52 -14.04
CA ARG A 45 14.47 0.96 -15.35
C ARG A 45 13.97 2.02 -16.32
N TYR A 46 13.20 2.99 -15.82
CA TYR A 46 12.65 4.09 -16.62
C TYR A 46 13.34 5.43 -16.36
N TYR A 47 14.50 5.45 -15.68
CA TYR A 47 15.18 6.66 -15.22
C TYR A 47 15.40 7.69 -16.34
N ASP A 48 15.89 7.23 -17.52
CA ASP A 48 16.16 8.13 -18.65
C ASP A 48 14.90 8.75 -19.27
N ARG A 49 13.73 8.19 -18.96
CA ARG A 49 12.42 8.66 -19.41
C ARG A 49 11.80 9.70 -18.47
N TYR A 50 12.20 9.71 -17.23
CA TYR A 50 11.66 10.60 -16.21
C TYR A 50 12.13 12.04 -16.40
N GLN A 51 11.25 12.99 -16.04
CA GLN A 51 11.54 14.42 -16.03
C GLN A 51 12.34 14.80 -14.78
N ASP A 52 13.08 15.90 -14.86
CA ASP A 52 13.86 16.38 -13.72
C ASP A 52 13.00 16.79 -12.52
N GLY A 53 11.73 17.19 -12.74
CA GLY A 53 10.81 17.64 -11.68
C GLY A 53 10.04 16.51 -10.96
N GLY A 54 10.05 15.28 -11.47
CA GLY A 54 9.32 14.13 -10.94
C GLY A 54 10.15 13.20 -10.06
N PHE A 55 10.24 11.91 -10.43
CA PHE A 55 11.04 10.93 -9.69
C PHE A 55 12.51 11.34 -9.55
N LYS A 56 13.11 11.96 -10.58
CA LYS A 56 14.49 12.46 -10.51
C LYS A 56 14.67 13.52 -9.43
N ARG A 57 13.71 14.44 -9.27
CA ARG A 57 13.76 15.42 -8.18
C ARG A 57 13.78 14.76 -6.81
N LEU A 58 12.94 13.76 -6.60
CA LEU A 58 12.90 13.02 -5.33
C LEU A 58 14.20 12.25 -5.08
N LEU A 59 14.78 11.65 -6.12
CA LEU A 59 16.06 10.91 -6.03
C LEU A 59 17.26 11.84 -5.81
N ASN A 60 17.33 12.97 -6.51
CA ASN A 60 18.51 13.84 -6.49
C ASN A 60 18.51 14.83 -5.32
N ASP A 61 17.34 15.36 -4.95
CA ASP A 61 17.20 16.41 -3.92
C ASP A 61 16.64 15.88 -2.59
N GLY A 62 16.18 14.63 -2.57
CA GLY A 62 15.67 13.93 -1.41
C GLY A 62 16.64 12.95 -0.77
N ASN A 63 16.11 11.98 -0.02
CA ASN A 63 16.84 10.83 0.48
C ASN A 63 16.20 9.54 -0.07
N SER A 64 17.03 8.67 -0.64
CA SER A 64 16.63 7.35 -1.15
C SER A 64 17.08 6.26 -0.19
N CYS A 65 16.15 5.39 0.24
CA CYS A 65 16.46 4.17 0.98
C CYS A 65 16.51 3.01 -0.03
N GLU A 66 17.73 2.58 -0.38
CA GLU A 66 17.98 1.62 -1.46
C GLU A 66 17.58 0.18 -1.11
N ASN A 67 17.38 -0.12 0.17
CA ASN A 67 17.08 -1.46 0.65
C ASN A 67 15.89 -1.46 1.61
N MET A 68 14.74 -0.95 1.12
CA MET A 68 13.46 -0.99 1.83
C MET A 68 12.78 -2.33 1.59
N LEU A 69 12.48 -3.06 2.66
CA LEU A 69 11.87 -4.39 2.61
C LEU A 69 10.54 -4.45 3.37
N ILE A 70 9.62 -5.22 2.83
CA ILE A 70 8.44 -5.68 3.56
C ILE A 70 8.87 -6.85 4.46
N ASN A 71 8.51 -6.79 5.74
CA ASN A 71 8.92 -7.76 6.76
C ASN A 71 7.77 -8.63 7.29
N TYR A 72 6.72 -8.83 6.49
CA TYR A 72 5.56 -9.68 6.80
C TYR A 72 5.00 -10.35 5.53
N LEU A 73 4.05 -11.26 5.70
CA LEU A 73 3.24 -11.92 4.68
C LEU A 73 1.75 -11.85 5.06
N PRO A 74 0.85 -11.81 4.05
CA PRO A 74 1.09 -11.67 2.61
C PRO A 74 1.35 -10.20 2.22
N SER A 75 2.09 -9.97 1.13
CA SER A 75 2.40 -8.64 0.59
C SER A 75 1.26 -8.13 -0.30
N TYR A 76 0.14 -7.76 0.32
CA TYR A 76 -1.08 -7.27 -0.34
C TYR A 76 -1.37 -5.79 0.00
N THR A 77 -2.30 -5.20 -0.77
CA THR A 77 -2.64 -3.77 -0.67
C THR A 77 -3.06 -3.34 0.74
N ALA A 78 -4.01 -4.07 1.36
CA ALA A 78 -4.53 -3.66 2.67
C ALA A 78 -3.48 -3.76 3.79
N PRO A 79 -2.76 -4.88 3.98
CA PRO A 79 -1.65 -4.95 4.92
C PRO A 79 -0.57 -3.91 4.64
N GLY A 80 -0.21 -3.68 3.36
CA GLY A 80 0.83 -2.72 2.96
C GLY A 80 0.50 -1.29 3.36
N HIS A 81 -0.65 -0.80 2.94
CA HIS A 81 -1.10 0.54 3.35
C HIS A 81 -1.21 0.66 4.87
N THR A 82 -1.70 -0.38 5.54
CA THR A 82 -1.79 -0.37 7.00
C THR A 82 -0.42 -0.31 7.66
N CYS A 83 0.52 -1.12 7.22
CA CYS A 83 1.88 -1.15 7.77
C CYS A 83 2.59 0.20 7.63
N ILE A 84 2.51 0.84 6.44
CA ILE A 84 3.08 2.17 6.17
C ILE A 84 2.62 3.20 7.21
N TYR A 85 1.33 3.22 7.54
CA TYR A 85 0.74 4.26 8.38
C TYR A 85 0.66 3.90 9.87
N THR A 86 0.79 2.62 10.23
CA THR A 86 0.79 2.19 11.64
C THR A 86 2.20 1.90 12.18
N GLY A 87 3.18 1.66 11.30
CA GLY A 87 4.49 1.12 11.70
C GLY A 87 4.40 -0.27 12.31
N SER A 88 3.32 -0.99 12.05
CA SER A 88 2.97 -2.28 12.64
C SER A 88 2.83 -3.36 11.56
N VAL A 89 2.56 -4.59 11.96
CA VAL A 89 2.44 -5.76 11.09
C VAL A 89 1.09 -6.44 11.26
N PRO A 90 0.63 -7.28 10.31
CA PRO A 90 -0.69 -7.92 10.33
C PRO A 90 -1.05 -8.63 11.63
N SER A 91 -0.09 -9.29 12.28
CA SER A 91 -0.29 -9.95 13.57
C SER A 91 -0.74 -8.99 14.68
N ILE A 92 -0.38 -7.71 14.59
CA ILE A 92 -0.66 -6.67 15.60
C ILE A 92 -1.81 -5.78 15.14
N HIS A 93 -1.69 -5.14 13.95
CA HIS A 93 -2.71 -4.20 13.48
C HIS A 93 -4.00 -4.87 12.99
N GLY A 94 -3.99 -6.20 12.81
CA GLY A 94 -5.17 -7.01 12.54
C GLY A 94 -5.63 -7.07 11.08
N ILE A 95 -5.10 -6.27 10.17
CA ILE A 95 -5.41 -6.37 8.73
C ILE A 95 -4.54 -7.46 8.15
N ALA A 96 -5.06 -8.71 8.19
CA ALA A 96 -4.29 -9.91 7.83
C ALA A 96 -4.09 -10.05 6.31
N SER A 97 -5.06 -9.58 5.53
CA SER A 97 -5.01 -9.55 4.06
C SER A 97 -6.05 -8.55 3.52
N ASN A 98 -6.32 -8.57 2.19
CA ASN A 98 -7.46 -7.85 1.62
C ASN A 98 -8.79 -8.46 2.09
N ASP A 99 -8.84 -9.79 2.14
CA ASP A 99 -9.96 -10.59 2.65
C ASP A 99 -9.42 -11.70 3.55
N TRP A 100 -10.20 -12.15 4.52
CA TRP A 100 -9.88 -13.31 5.35
C TRP A 100 -11.14 -14.03 5.80
N ILE A 101 -10.98 -15.25 6.27
CA ILE A 101 -12.02 -15.95 7.00
C ILE A 101 -11.87 -15.64 8.49
N ASP A 102 -12.90 -15.06 9.07
CA ASP A 102 -12.96 -14.88 10.53
C ASP A 102 -13.10 -16.24 11.21
N GLN A 103 -12.15 -16.60 12.03
CA GLN A 103 -12.05 -17.92 12.66
C GLN A 103 -13.21 -18.22 13.63
N VAL A 104 -13.86 -17.19 14.15
CA VAL A 104 -14.98 -17.35 15.10
C VAL A 104 -16.30 -17.56 14.37
N SER A 105 -16.61 -16.68 13.41
CA SER A 105 -17.89 -16.76 12.66
C SER A 105 -17.83 -17.68 11.45
N GLY A 106 -16.64 -17.95 10.95
CA GLY A 106 -16.42 -18.69 9.70
C GLY A 106 -16.81 -17.92 8.45
N ASN A 107 -17.08 -16.62 8.53
CA ASN A 107 -17.47 -15.80 7.38
C ASN A 107 -16.27 -15.14 6.73
N THR A 108 -16.35 -14.91 5.42
CA THR A 108 -15.38 -14.05 4.73
C THR A 108 -15.63 -12.60 5.11
N VAL A 109 -14.56 -11.91 5.47
CA VAL A 109 -14.55 -10.48 5.86
C VAL A 109 -13.61 -9.74 4.93
N TYR A 110 -14.10 -8.70 4.27
CA TYR A 110 -13.25 -7.77 3.54
C TYR A 110 -12.65 -6.73 4.51
N CYS A 111 -11.41 -6.33 4.28
CA CYS A 111 -10.61 -5.58 5.26
C CYS A 111 -11.24 -4.28 5.76
N THR A 112 -12.05 -3.61 4.95
CA THR A 112 -12.74 -2.37 5.31
C THR A 112 -14.25 -2.51 5.48
N ASP A 113 -14.81 -3.73 5.35
CA ASP A 113 -16.26 -3.96 5.52
C ASP A 113 -16.78 -3.46 6.87
N ASP A 114 -17.85 -2.67 6.81
CA ASP A 114 -18.61 -2.22 7.96
C ASP A 114 -20.11 -2.09 7.64
N ALA A 115 -20.88 -3.08 8.06
CA ALA A 115 -22.33 -3.08 7.85
C ALA A 115 -23.08 -2.00 8.65
N THR A 116 -22.43 -1.35 9.62
CA THR A 116 -23.04 -0.32 10.49
C THR A 116 -23.05 1.07 9.86
N VAL A 117 -22.28 1.28 8.79
CA VAL A 117 -22.20 2.56 8.08
C VAL A 117 -22.95 2.54 6.76
N LYS A 118 -23.16 3.72 6.18
CA LYS A 118 -23.85 3.94 4.90
C LYS A 118 -22.95 4.69 3.95
N ALA A 119 -23.19 4.52 2.65
CA ALA A 119 -22.54 5.32 1.61
C ALA A 119 -22.91 6.79 1.71
N VAL A 120 -21.96 7.65 1.42
CA VAL A 120 -22.13 9.10 1.26
C VAL A 120 -21.56 9.51 -0.09
N GLY A 121 -22.41 9.93 -1.01
CA GLY A 121 -22.05 10.40 -2.34
C GLY A 121 -21.89 9.33 -3.42
N GLY A 122 -22.11 8.06 -3.11
CA GLY A 122 -21.96 6.94 -4.03
C GLY A 122 -23.00 5.82 -3.79
N THR A 123 -22.74 4.64 -4.36
CA THR A 123 -23.62 3.47 -4.20
C THR A 123 -23.44 2.81 -2.83
N GLN A 124 -24.53 2.20 -2.32
CA GLN A 124 -24.50 1.54 -1.01
C GLN A 124 -23.50 0.39 -0.94
N ARG A 125 -23.29 -0.33 -2.06
CA ARG A 125 -22.34 -1.43 -2.10
C ARG A 125 -20.90 -0.96 -1.86
N SER A 126 -20.48 0.14 -2.51
CA SER A 126 -19.13 0.70 -2.42
C SER A 126 -18.90 1.53 -1.14
N GLY A 127 -19.95 1.82 -0.36
CA GLY A 127 -19.87 2.77 0.76
C GLY A 127 -20.03 2.21 2.16
N LYS A 128 -20.24 0.89 2.32
CA LYS A 128 -20.30 0.24 3.64
C LYS A 128 -18.90 -0.09 4.14
N MET A 129 -18.03 0.92 4.22
CA MET A 129 -16.60 0.78 4.48
C MET A 129 -16.17 1.72 5.60
N SER A 130 -15.27 1.23 6.49
CA SER A 130 -14.66 2.00 7.56
C SER A 130 -13.35 1.35 8.03
N PRO A 131 -12.54 2.01 8.89
CA PRO A 131 -11.35 1.40 9.49
C PRO A 131 -11.67 0.46 10.67
N ARG A 132 -12.91 0.03 10.85
CA ARG A 132 -13.38 -0.77 12.00
C ARG A 132 -12.51 -2.01 12.28
N ASN A 133 -12.00 -2.65 11.24
CA ASN A 133 -11.20 -3.86 11.37
C ASN A 133 -9.73 -3.62 11.73
N LEU A 134 -9.29 -2.36 11.71
CA LEU A 134 -7.96 -1.93 12.12
C LEU A 134 -7.87 -1.82 13.64
N TYR A 135 -6.93 -2.54 14.26
CA TYR A 135 -6.76 -2.58 15.72
C TYR A 135 -5.79 -1.52 16.25
N ALA A 136 -4.88 -1.03 15.41
CA ALA A 136 -3.86 -0.06 15.81
C ALA A 136 -4.26 1.36 15.38
N SER A 137 -3.78 2.39 16.12
CA SER A 137 -3.80 3.76 15.63
C SER A 137 -2.83 3.92 14.46
N THR A 138 -3.09 4.90 13.60
CA THR A 138 -2.20 5.31 12.52
C THR A 138 -1.39 6.54 12.92
N ILE A 139 -0.32 6.84 12.18
CA ILE A 139 0.43 8.08 12.37
C ILE A 139 -0.43 9.33 12.11
N THR A 140 -1.47 9.19 11.27
CA THR A 140 -2.47 10.24 11.04
C THR A 140 -3.40 10.42 12.24
N ASP A 141 -3.76 9.34 12.95
CA ASP A 141 -4.48 9.40 14.21
C ASP A 141 -3.62 10.08 15.29
N GLU A 142 -2.36 9.66 15.43
CA GLU A 142 -1.45 10.23 16.44
C GLU A 142 -1.19 11.72 16.21
N LEU A 143 -1.09 12.16 14.95
CA LEU A 143 -0.98 13.58 14.63
C LEU A 143 -2.21 14.37 15.10
N ARG A 144 -3.40 13.84 14.89
CA ARG A 144 -4.63 14.47 15.35
C ARG A 144 -4.72 14.51 16.89
N LEU A 145 -4.35 13.41 17.54
CA LEU A 145 -4.28 13.35 19.02
C LEU A 145 -3.26 14.36 19.57
N ALA A 146 -2.06 14.38 19.04
CA ALA A 146 -0.98 15.27 19.47
C ALA A 146 -1.31 16.76 19.29
N THR A 147 -2.17 17.09 18.33
CA THR A 147 -2.60 18.47 18.06
C THR A 147 -3.96 18.81 18.67
N ASN A 148 -4.50 17.93 19.52
CA ASN A 148 -5.83 18.06 20.08
C ASN A 148 -6.89 18.30 18.99
N PHE A 149 -6.84 17.49 17.93
CA PHE A 149 -7.72 17.51 16.74
C PHE A 149 -7.70 18.81 15.92
N LYS A 150 -6.65 19.63 16.05
CA LYS A 150 -6.47 20.83 15.21
C LYS A 150 -5.91 20.50 13.83
N SER A 151 -5.09 19.46 13.71
CA SER A 151 -4.60 18.97 12.43
C SER A 151 -5.74 18.42 11.59
N LYS A 152 -5.66 18.67 10.29
CA LYS A 152 -6.52 18.03 9.29
C LYS A 152 -5.81 16.84 8.67
N THR A 153 -6.54 15.77 8.48
CA THR A 153 -6.09 14.56 7.79
C THR A 153 -7.09 14.20 6.71
N ILE A 154 -6.61 14.18 5.47
CA ILE A 154 -7.38 13.79 4.29
C ILE A 154 -6.64 12.63 3.60
N ALA A 155 -7.41 11.62 3.18
CA ALA A 155 -6.90 10.49 2.41
C ALA A 155 -7.70 10.30 1.12
N VAL A 156 -7.02 9.96 0.03
CA VAL A 156 -7.65 9.76 -1.28
C VAL A 156 -6.99 8.64 -2.07
N SER A 157 -7.81 7.81 -2.70
CA SER A 157 -7.40 6.76 -3.65
C SER A 157 -8.56 6.38 -4.56
N VAL A 158 -8.31 5.62 -5.62
CA VAL A 158 -9.37 4.92 -6.36
C VAL A 158 -9.82 3.64 -5.65
N LYS A 159 -9.03 3.09 -4.69
CA LYS A 159 -9.38 1.95 -3.84
C LYS A 159 -9.81 2.44 -2.46
N ASP A 160 -10.89 1.88 -1.91
CA ASP A 160 -11.39 2.15 -0.55
C ASP A 160 -10.32 1.89 0.53
N ARG A 161 -9.74 0.68 0.56
CA ARG A 161 -8.72 0.27 1.53
C ARG A 161 -7.45 1.13 1.49
N ALA A 162 -7.08 1.61 0.31
CA ALA A 162 -5.91 2.47 0.10
C ALA A 162 -6.15 3.94 0.49
N SER A 163 -7.38 4.31 0.81
CA SER A 163 -7.76 5.59 1.40
C SER A 163 -8.10 5.46 2.88
N ILE A 164 -8.94 4.50 3.25
CA ILE A 164 -9.48 4.32 4.60
C ILE A 164 -8.37 3.94 5.60
N LEU A 165 -7.53 2.96 5.27
CA LEU A 165 -6.49 2.48 6.19
C LEU A 165 -5.40 3.52 6.46
N PRO A 166 -4.90 4.28 5.47
CA PRO A 166 -4.06 5.45 5.71
C PRO A 166 -4.73 6.59 6.48
N GLY A 167 -6.01 6.85 6.21
CA GLY A 167 -6.79 7.86 6.92
C GLY A 167 -6.93 7.56 8.40
N GLY A 168 -6.99 6.28 8.74
CA GLY A 168 -7.15 5.83 10.12
C GLY A 168 -8.54 6.11 10.68
N HIS A 169 -8.63 6.11 12.02
CA HIS A 169 -9.90 6.22 12.75
C HIS A 169 -10.42 7.66 12.84
N THR A 170 -9.54 8.64 12.74
CA THR A 170 -9.87 10.03 13.10
C THR A 170 -9.77 11.01 11.93
N ALA A 171 -9.57 10.54 10.68
CA ALA A 171 -9.47 11.40 9.53
C ALA A 171 -10.66 12.36 9.39
N ASN A 172 -10.41 13.57 8.89
CA ASN A 172 -11.47 14.50 8.50
C ASN A 172 -12.23 14.01 7.29
N GLY A 173 -11.57 13.22 6.42
CA GLY A 173 -12.18 12.55 5.29
C GLY A 173 -11.24 11.52 4.67
N ALA A 174 -11.78 10.34 4.38
CA ALA A 174 -11.19 9.36 3.49
C ALA A 174 -12.13 9.22 2.29
N TYR A 175 -11.58 9.41 1.09
CA TYR A 175 -12.33 9.43 -0.15
C TYR A 175 -11.82 8.36 -1.10
N TRP A 176 -12.75 7.61 -1.69
CA TRP A 176 -12.44 6.58 -2.68
C TRP A 176 -13.42 6.61 -3.84
N MET A 177 -13.08 5.93 -4.93
CA MET A 177 -13.93 5.93 -6.13
C MET A 177 -15.01 4.86 -6.04
N ASP A 178 -16.25 5.23 -6.36
CA ASP A 178 -17.35 4.28 -6.54
C ASP A 178 -17.11 3.40 -7.77
N ASP A 179 -17.13 2.09 -7.56
CA ASP A 179 -16.91 1.08 -8.60
C ASP A 179 -17.98 1.06 -9.71
N SER A 180 -19.11 1.73 -9.51
CA SER A 180 -20.21 1.73 -10.46
C SER A 180 -20.16 2.90 -11.44
N ASN A 181 -19.77 4.09 -10.98
CA ASN A 181 -19.93 5.34 -11.73
C ASN A 181 -18.69 6.24 -11.77
N GLY A 182 -17.60 5.87 -11.07
CA GLY A 182 -16.33 6.59 -11.10
C GLY A 182 -16.35 7.96 -10.42
N VAL A 183 -17.27 8.22 -9.48
CA VAL A 183 -17.26 9.43 -8.63
C VAL A 183 -16.56 9.16 -7.31
N PHE A 184 -16.01 10.20 -6.67
CA PHE A 184 -15.46 10.08 -5.33
C PHE A 184 -16.58 10.12 -4.29
N MET A 185 -16.46 9.23 -3.32
CA MET A 185 -17.40 9.02 -2.25
C MET A 185 -16.70 8.79 -0.90
N THR A 186 -17.48 8.68 0.16
CA THR A 186 -17.06 8.28 1.49
C THR A 186 -18.17 7.48 2.19
N SER A 187 -18.07 7.30 3.50
CA SER A 187 -19.10 6.67 4.32
C SER A 187 -19.52 7.53 5.51
N THR A 188 -20.65 7.15 6.12
CA THR A 188 -21.12 7.81 7.35
C THR A 188 -20.20 7.61 8.56
N TYR A 189 -19.12 6.83 8.44
CA TYR A 189 -18.07 6.79 9.43
C TYR A 189 -17.37 8.14 9.58
N TYR A 190 -17.08 8.80 8.44
CA TYR A 190 -16.35 10.05 8.41
C TYR A 190 -17.27 11.29 8.42
N MET A 191 -18.38 11.24 7.70
CA MET A 191 -19.30 12.37 7.57
C MET A 191 -20.68 11.94 7.09
N ASN A 192 -21.71 12.76 7.38
CA ASN A 192 -23.08 12.46 6.96
C ASN A 192 -23.41 12.93 5.52
N GLU A 193 -22.68 13.93 5.01
CA GLU A 193 -22.86 14.51 3.68
C GLU A 193 -21.49 14.84 3.08
N LEU A 194 -21.37 14.75 1.73
CA LEU A 194 -20.15 15.20 1.05
C LEU A 194 -19.97 16.71 1.25
N PRO A 195 -18.74 17.18 1.47
CA PRO A 195 -18.41 18.59 1.38
C PRO A 195 -18.80 19.14 0.01
N SER A 196 -19.22 20.40 -0.03
CA SER A 196 -19.64 21.06 -1.28
C SER A 196 -18.59 20.99 -2.38
N TRP A 197 -17.32 21.08 -2.02
CA TRP A 197 -16.21 20.98 -2.97
C TRP A 197 -16.08 19.58 -3.59
N VAL A 198 -16.33 18.50 -2.83
CA VAL A 198 -16.32 17.12 -3.37
C VAL A 198 -17.49 16.92 -4.32
N THR A 199 -18.67 17.45 -3.95
CA THR A 199 -19.86 17.44 -4.83
C THR A 199 -19.57 18.21 -6.12
N ALA A 200 -18.94 19.38 -6.04
CA ALA A 200 -18.52 20.17 -7.20
C ALA A 200 -17.44 19.46 -8.04
N PHE A 201 -16.48 18.81 -7.41
CA PHE A 201 -15.46 18.00 -8.10
C PHE A 201 -16.10 16.87 -8.91
N ASN A 202 -17.02 16.13 -8.31
CA ASN A 202 -17.76 15.06 -8.98
C ASN A 202 -18.60 15.59 -10.16
N ALA A 203 -19.24 16.75 -10.00
CA ALA A 203 -20.04 17.39 -11.05
C ALA A 203 -19.22 17.83 -12.27
N LYS A 204 -17.89 18.02 -12.14
CA LYS A 204 -16.99 18.30 -13.29
C LYS A 204 -16.87 17.12 -14.26
N ASN A 205 -17.35 15.91 -13.88
CA ASN A 205 -17.25 14.68 -14.66
C ASN A 205 -15.82 14.38 -15.17
N ASN A 206 -14.83 14.55 -14.30
CA ASN A 206 -13.42 14.39 -14.66
C ASN A 206 -13.12 12.98 -15.20
N SER A 207 -13.76 11.92 -14.65
CA SER A 207 -13.62 10.57 -15.16
C SER A 207 -14.01 10.46 -16.64
N LEU A 208 -15.14 11.06 -17.04
CA LEU A 208 -15.57 11.09 -18.44
C LEU A 208 -14.58 11.88 -19.32
N ARG A 209 -14.10 13.02 -18.84
CA ARG A 209 -13.11 13.83 -19.55
C ARG A 209 -11.83 13.07 -19.86
N TYR A 210 -11.34 12.30 -18.91
CA TYR A 210 -10.15 11.47 -19.08
C TYR A 210 -10.41 10.29 -20.02
N MET A 211 -11.49 9.55 -19.80
CA MET A 211 -11.81 8.35 -20.60
C MET A 211 -12.07 8.68 -22.08
N ASN A 212 -12.60 9.87 -22.39
CA ASN A 212 -12.85 10.29 -23.78
C ASN A 212 -11.58 10.63 -24.58
N GLN A 213 -10.39 10.65 -23.94
CA GLN A 213 -9.13 10.91 -24.65
C GLN A 213 -8.58 9.69 -25.37
N ASP A 214 -9.11 8.51 -25.12
CA ASP A 214 -8.50 7.22 -25.40
C ASP A 214 -7.06 7.13 -24.87
N TRP A 215 -6.63 5.95 -24.50
CA TRP A 215 -5.26 5.78 -24.00
C TRP A 215 -4.32 5.51 -25.17
N LYS A 216 -3.62 6.54 -25.58
CA LYS A 216 -2.50 6.52 -26.54
C LYS A 216 -1.21 6.66 -25.75
N THR A 217 -0.12 6.09 -26.23
CA THR A 217 1.20 6.29 -25.60
C THR A 217 1.55 7.78 -25.51
N LEU A 218 2.16 8.20 -24.41
CA LEU A 218 2.57 9.60 -24.17
C LEU A 218 3.65 10.07 -25.15
N TYR A 219 4.54 9.16 -25.52
CA TYR A 219 5.63 9.36 -26.45
C TYR A 219 5.46 8.46 -27.68
N PRO A 220 6.23 8.65 -28.76
CA PRO A 220 6.18 7.75 -29.92
C PRO A 220 6.40 6.30 -29.49
N LEU A 221 5.54 5.38 -29.95
CA LEU A 221 5.54 3.97 -29.57
C LEU A 221 6.93 3.31 -29.70
N ALA A 222 7.66 3.60 -30.78
CA ALA A 222 9.01 3.08 -31.01
C ALA A 222 10.06 3.54 -29.99
N SER A 223 9.73 4.46 -29.08
CA SER A 223 10.64 4.94 -28.02
C SER A 223 10.51 4.16 -26.70
N TYR A 224 9.57 3.20 -26.60
CA TYR A 224 9.36 2.37 -25.41
C TYR A 224 10.29 1.14 -25.46
N LEU A 225 11.57 1.38 -25.20
CA LEU A 225 12.63 0.38 -25.36
C LEU A 225 12.85 -0.52 -24.14
N GLN A 226 12.30 -0.14 -22.99
CA GLN A 226 12.41 -0.91 -21.73
C GLN A 226 11.28 -1.92 -21.55
N SER A 227 10.34 -1.95 -22.47
CA SER A 227 9.18 -2.84 -22.49
C SER A 227 9.26 -3.90 -23.58
N ALA A 228 8.39 -4.90 -23.51
CA ALA A 228 8.19 -5.89 -24.56
C ALA A 228 7.49 -5.26 -25.79
N ALA A 229 7.26 -6.06 -26.83
CA ALA A 229 6.52 -5.60 -28.01
C ALA A 229 5.06 -5.25 -27.65
N ASP A 230 4.49 -4.28 -28.37
CA ASP A 230 3.11 -3.80 -28.19
C ASP A 230 2.05 -4.92 -28.36
N GLU A 231 2.23 -5.82 -29.31
CA GLU A 231 1.41 -7.03 -29.39
C GLU A 231 2.08 -8.15 -28.59
N ASN A 232 1.46 -8.51 -27.45
CA ASN A 232 2.09 -9.40 -26.49
C ASN A 232 1.10 -10.42 -25.92
N ALA A 233 1.45 -11.71 -26.00
CA ALA A 233 0.62 -12.81 -25.51
C ALA A 233 0.50 -12.89 -23.97
N TYR A 234 1.38 -12.20 -23.24
CA TYR A 234 1.38 -12.19 -21.76
C TYR A 234 0.48 -11.11 -21.18
N GLU A 235 -0.17 -10.31 -22.01
CA GLU A 235 -1.01 -9.19 -21.63
C GLU A 235 -2.49 -9.52 -21.73
N GLY A 236 -3.28 -9.01 -20.76
CA GLY A 236 -4.73 -9.06 -20.83
C GLY A 236 -5.28 -7.99 -21.76
N LYS A 237 -6.52 -8.19 -22.23
CA LYS A 237 -7.23 -7.24 -23.09
C LYS A 237 -8.33 -6.56 -22.32
N PHE A 238 -8.63 -5.32 -22.65
CA PHE A 238 -9.85 -4.70 -22.16
C PHE A 238 -11.09 -5.34 -22.78
N THR A 239 -12.21 -5.25 -22.08
CA THR A 239 -13.49 -5.77 -22.57
C THR A 239 -13.85 -5.12 -23.91
N GLY A 240 -14.01 -5.93 -24.95
CA GLY A 240 -14.35 -5.48 -26.29
C GLY A 240 -13.15 -5.23 -27.22
N GLU A 241 -11.91 -5.35 -26.73
CA GLU A 241 -10.71 -5.33 -27.57
C GLU A 241 -10.34 -6.72 -28.09
N THR A 242 -9.78 -6.77 -29.29
CA THR A 242 -9.31 -8.01 -29.96
C THR A 242 -7.80 -8.17 -29.88
N THR A 243 -7.05 -7.09 -29.68
CA THR A 243 -5.59 -7.03 -29.56
C THR A 243 -5.19 -6.45 -28.21
N THR A 244 -3.91 -6.53 -27.85
CA THR A 244 -3.33 -5.87 -26.67
C THR A 244 -2.72 -4.50 -27.03
N THR A 245 -2.73 -4.14 -28.32
CA THR A 245 -1.98 -3.02 -28.87
C THR A 245 -2.62 -1.66 -28.64
N PHE A 246 -1.79 -0.63 -28.52
CA PHE A 246 -2.22 0.76 -28.51
C PHE A 246 -2.83 1.18 -29.88
N PRO A 247 -3.83 2.13 -29.88
CA PRO A 247 -4.42 2.78 -28.72
C PRO A 247 -5.54 1.97 -28.07
N HIS A 248 -5.67 2.03 -26.75
CA HIS A 248 -6.83 1.50 -26.03
C HIS A 248 -8.00 2.48 -26.08
N LEU A 249 -9.17 2.00 -26.53
CA LEU A 249 -10.35 2.84 -26.74
C LEU A 249 -11.13 3.04 -25.43
N THR A 250 -10.53 3.79 -24.50
CA THR A 250 -11.10 4.03 -23.17
C THR A 250 -12.44 4.75 -23.20
N SER A 251 -12.72 5.52 -24.25
CA SER A 251 -14.01 6.17 -24.51
C SER A 251 -15.18 5.18 -24.64
N LYS A 252 -14.89 3.91 -24.91
CA LYS A 252 -15.89 2.83 -25.03
C LYS A 252 -16.05 2.00 -23.75
N MET A 253 -15.25 2.27 -22.73
CA MET A 253 -15.25 1.55 -21.46
C MET A 253 -16.21 2.20 -20.44
N ARG A 254 -16.49 1.50 -19.34
CA ARG A 254 -17.25 2.09 -18.23
C ARG A 254 -16.42 3.17 -17.55
N LEU A 255 -17.05 4.20 -16.98
CA LEU A 255 -16.33 5.28 -16.28
C LEU A 255 -15.50 4.76 -15.11
N SER A 256 -15.97 3.72 -14.40
CA SER A 256 -15.23 3.09 -13.32
C SER A 256 -13.98 2.33 -13.77
N ASP A 257 -13.85 2.00 -15.05
CA ASP A 257 -12.65 1.36 -15.59
C ASP A 257 -11.48 2.36 -15.75
N ILE A 258 -11.68 3.65 -15.48
CA ILE A 258 -10.59 4.66 -15.38
C ILE A 258 -9.46 4.18 -14.46
N LYS A 259 -9.78 3.44 -13.40
CA LYS A 259 -8.81 2.87 -12.47
C LYS A 259 -7.83 1.87 -13.10
N LYS A 260 -8.19 1.28 -14.26
CA LYS A 260 -7.35 0.37 -15.05
C LYS A 260 -6.49 1.08 -16.10
N THR A 261 -6.41 2.40 -16.04
CA THR A 261 -5.67 3.25 -16.95
C THR A 261 -4.83 4.24 -16.16
N PRO A 262 -3.79 4.87 -16.72
CA PRO A 262 -3.00 5.88 -16.01
C PRO A 262 -3.83 7.09 -15.59
N PHE A 263 -4.98 7.30 -16.19
CA PHE A 263 -5.89 8.42 -15.87
C PHE A 263 -6.48 8.33 -14.46
N GLY A 264 -6.58 7.11 -13.89
CA GLY A 264 -7.00 6.94 -12.51
C GLY A 264 -6.00 7.52 -11.50
N ASN A 265 -4.70 7.51 -11.80
CA ASN A 265 -3.73 8.24 -10.98
C ASN A 265 -3.86 9.76 -11.18
N SER A 266 -4.06 10.22 -12.43
CA SER A 266 -4.22 11.65 -12.72
C SER A 266 -5.42 12.26 -11.98
N ILE A 267 -6.57 11.58 -11.96
CA ILE A 267 -7.76 12.10 -11.26
C ILE A 267 -7.58 12.12 -9.73
N VAL A 268 -6.76 11.20 -9.16
CA VAL A 268 -6.40 11.22 -7.73
C VAL A 268 -5.56 12.45 -7.41
N PHE A 269 -4.58 12.82 -8.26
CA PHE A 269 -3.82 14.06 -8.09
C PHE A 269 -4.69 15.32 -8.25
N ASP A 270 -5.63 15.33 -9.21
CA ASP A 270 -6.60 16.42 -9.35
C ASP A 270 -7.42 16.59 -8.07
N PHE A 271 -7.91 15.51 -7.49
CA PHE A 271 -8.65 15.51 -6.22
C PHE A 271 -7.79 16.01 -5.05
N ALA A 272 -6.55 15.53 -4.96
CA ALA A 272 -5.59 15.93 -3.93
C ALA A 272 -5.29 17.44 -3.98
N LYS A 273 -5.11 18.00 -5.17
CA LYS A 273 -4.92 19.46 -5.36
C LYS A 273 -6.15 20.26 -4.93
N GLU A 274 -7.36 19.80 -5.26
CA GLU A 274 -8.60 20.44 -4.81
C GLU A 274 -8.72 20.38 -3.28
N ALA A 275 -8.43 19.22 -2.67
CA ALA A 275 -8.45 19.05 -1.21
C ALA A 275 -7.48 20.00 -0.48
N ILE A 276 -6.28 20.23 -1.03
CA ILE A 276 -5.30 21.18 -0.44
C ILE A 276 -5.91 22.60 -0.36
N VAL A 277 -6.61 23.04 -1.40
CA VAL A 277 -7.22 24.37 -1.46
C VAL A 277 -8.42 24.47 -0.55
N GLU A 278 -9.38 23.59 -0.75
CA GLU A 278 -10.69 23.67 -0.10
C GLU A 278 -10.63 23.36 1.41
N GLU A 279 -9.77 22.41 1.80
CA GLU A 279 -9.53 22.12 3.20
C GLU A 279 -8.44 23.01 3.83
N LYS A 280 -7.80 23.87 3.04
CA LYS A 280 -6.70 24.76 3.45
C LYS A 280 -5.57 24.00 4.13
N LEU A 281 -5.18 22.84 3.57
CA LEU A 281 -4.14 22.00 4.14
C LEU A 281 -2.80 22.71 4.15
N GLY A 282 -2.08 22.62 5.27
CA GLY A 282 -0.78 23.27 5.47
C GLY A 282 -0.85 24.80 5.68
N GLN A 283 -2.06 25.38 5.85
CA GLN A 283 -2.23 26.82 6.08
C GLN A 283 -2.55 27.14 7.55
N GLY A 284 -2.73 26.11 8.36
CA GLY A 284 -2.98 26.25 9.81
C GLY A 284 -1.74 26.53 10.64
N SER A 285 -1.92 26.52 11.96
CA SER A 285 -0.83 26.69 12.95
C SER A 285 -0.15 25.37 13.31
N VAL A 286 -0.68 24.25 12.87
CA VAL A 286 -0.18 22.90 13.12
C VAL A 286 0.01 22.17 11.79
N THR A 287 0.79 21.09 11.80
CA THR A 287 0.98 20.24 10.61
C THR A 287 -0.32 19.54 10.26
N ASP A 288 -0.69 19.54 8.98
CA ASP A 288 -1.75 18.71 8.40
C ASP A 288 -1.17 17.49 7.69
N PHE A 289 -2.01 16.51 7.34
CA PHE A 289 -1.59 15.29 6.64
C PHE A 289 -2.48 15.03 5.42
N LEU A 290 -1.84 14.77 4.27
CA LEU A 290 -2.50 14.33 3.04
C LEU A 290 -1.94 12.97 2.62
N SER A 291 -2.79 11.95 2.60
CA SER A 291 -2.46 10.62 2.10
C SER A 291 -3.01 10.47 0.67
N ILE A 292 -2.13 10.15 -0.26
CA ILE A 292 -2.44 9.90 -1.67
C ILE A 292 -1.99 8.50 -2.03
N SER A 293 -2.90 7.66 -2.55
CA SER A 293 -2.53 6.36 -3.09
C SER A 293 -2.88 6.29 -4.57
N CYS A 294 -1.85 6.13 -5.40
CA CYS A 294 -1.93 5.94 -6.84
C CYS A 294 -2.14 4.45 -7.13
N SER A 295 -3.38 3.98 -7.06
CA SER A 295 -3.68 2.55 -7.18
C SER A 295 -3.95 2.08 -8.61
N SER A 296 -3.93 2.96 -9.61
CA SER A 296 -4.07 2.54 -11.01
C SER A 296 -2.85 1.80 -11.54
N THR A 297 -1.67 2.02 -10.99
CA THR A 297 -0.45 1.26 -11.29
C THR A 297 -0.64 -0.24 -11.05
N ASP A 298 -1.31 -0.61 -9.96
CA ASP A 298 -1.65 -1.99 -9.63
C ASP A 298 -2.66 -2.60 -10.62
N TYR A 299 -3.74 -1.89 -10.91
CA TYR A 299 -4.73 -2.37 -11.88
C TYR A 299 -4.15 -2.57 -13.29
N VAL A 300 -3.28 -1.66 -13.73
CA VAL A 300 -2.56 -1.78 -15.00
C VAL A 300 -1.58 -2.95 -14.95
N GLY A 301 -0.83 -3.10 -13.85
CA GLY A 301 0.07 -4.23 -13.63
C GLY A 301 -0.65 -5.57 -13.68
N HIS A 302 -1.75 -5.71 -12.96
CA HIS A 302 -2.58 -6.92 -13.01
C HIS A 302 -3.08 -7.25 -14.41
N GLN A 303 -3.42 -6.24 -15.21
CA GLN A 303 -3.95 -6.43 -16.56
C GLN A 303 -2.86 -6.77 -17.57
N PHE A 304 -1.72 -6.07 -17.56
CA PHE A 304 -0.74 -6.10 -18.63
C PHE A 304 0.62 -6.69 -18.20
N GLY A 305 0.93 -6.72 -16.91
CA GLY A 305 2.19 -7.23 -16.38
C GLY A 305 3.34 -6.22 -16.44
N PRO A 306 4.46 -6.50 -15.69
CA PRO A 306 5.53 -5.54 -15.43
C PRO A 306 6.46 -5.28 -16.63
N ASN A 307 6.28 -5.98 -17.75
CA ASN A 307 7.10 -5.83 -18.95
C ASN A 307 6.35 -5.16 -20.10
N SER A 308 5.12 -4.71 -19.89
CA SER A 308 4.26 -4.12 -20.91
C SER A 308 4.59 -2.64 -21.17
N ILE A 309 4.24 -2.17 -22.37
CA ILE A 309 4.31 -0.73 -22.71
C ILE A 309 3.33 0.05 -21.86
N GLU A 310 2.19 -0.53 -21.49
CA GLU A 310 1.18 0.07 -20.63
C GLU A 310 1.74 0.43 -19.25
N ILE A 311 2.55 -0.42 -18.67
CA ILE A 311 3.24 -0.11 -17.41
C ILE A 311 4.26 1.00 -17.62
N GLU A 312 5.11 0.94 -18.64
CA GLU A 312 6.08 2.02 -18.91
C GLU A 312 5.35 3.35 -19.14
N ASP A 313 4.28 3.38 -19.97
CA ASP A 313 3.48 4.60 -20.22
C ASP A 313 2.80 5.12 -18.95
N THR A 314 2.33 4.20 -18.09
CA THR A 314 1.74 4.58 -16.80
C THR A 314 2.76 5.25 -15.91
N TYR A 315 3.99 4.76 -15.84
CA TYR A 315 5.04 5.35 -14.99
C TYR A 315 5.59 6.67 -15.55
N VAL A 316 5.74 6.83 -16.86
CA VAL A 316 6.17 8.13 -17.42
C VAL A 316 5.08 9.20 -17.29
N ARG A 317 3.80 8.82 -17.29
CA ARG A 317 2.69 9.73 -16.96
C ARG A 317 2.62 10.05 -15.47
N LEU A 318 2.85 9.05 -14.62
CA LEU A 318 2.92 9.23 -13.18
C LEU A 318 4.05 10.20 -12.79
N ASP A 319 5.20 10.09 -13.43
CA ASP A 319 6.32 11.01 -13.27
C ASP A 319 5.91 12.47 -13.54
N LYS A 320 5.16 12.70 -14.63
CA LYS A 320 4.59 14.04 -14.92
C LYS A 320 3.62 14.49 -13.83
N ASN A 321 2.72 13.62 -13.40
CA ASN A 321 1.77 13.96 -12.33
C ASN A 321 2.50 14.31 -11.02
N ILE A 322 3.59 13.59 -10.68
CA ILE A 322 4.42 13.89 -9.51
C ILE A 322 5.12 15.24 -9.68
N ALA A 323 5.72 15.51 -10.85
CA ALA A 323 6.37 16.79 -11.13
C ALA A 323 5.39 17.97 -11.01
N ASP A 324 4.21 17.84 -11.62
CA ASP A 324 3.16 18.86 -11.56
C ASP A 324 2.63 19.04 -10.12
N PHE A 325 2.58 17.97 -9.34
CA PHE A 325 2.13 18.02 -7.94
C PHE A 325 3.18 18.68 -7.03
N LEU A 326 4.46 18.35 -7.19
CA LEU A 326 5.54 18.98 -6.43
C LEU A 326 5.63 20.48 -6.72
N ASN A 327 5.55 20.89 -7.98
CA ASN A 327 5.50 22.30 -8.37
C ASN A 327 4.28 23.02 -7.77
N TYR A 328 3.13 22.34 -7.74
CA TYR A 328 1.92 22.87 -7.11
C TYR A 328 2.09 23.07 -5.60
N LEU A 329 2.74 22.12 -4.89
CA LEU A 329 3.05 22.27 -3.46
C LEU A 329 4.00 23.43 -3.21
N ASP A 330 5.03 23.61 -4.05
CA ASP A 330 5.97 24.73 -3.95
C ASP A 330 5.24 26.09 -4.14
N GLU A 331 4.32 26.17 -5.09
CA GLU A 331 3.52 27.37 -5.33
C GLU A 331 2.58 27.69 -4.14
N LYS A 332 1.89 26.68 -3.61
CA LYS A 332 0.86 26.88 -2.58
C LYS A 332 1.39 27.03 -1.17
N LEU A 333 2.44 26.28 -0.83
CA LEU A 333 2.96 26.21 0.54
C LEU A 333 4.35 26.84 0.69
N GLY A 334 5.07 26.98 -0.41
CA GLY A 334 6.47 27.36 -0.45
C GLY A 334 7.41 26.17 -0.28
N GLU A 335 8.51 26.18 -1.03
CA GLU A 335 9.56 25.17 -0.94
C GLU A 335 10.06 25.02 0.50
N GLY A 336 10.29 23.77 0.95
CA GLY A 336 10.76 23.47 2.31
C GLY A 336 9.73 23.64 3.43
N ASN A 337 8.45 23.88 3.12
CA ASN A 337 7.37 23.94 4.09
C ASN A 337 6.52 22.66 4.14
N TYR A 338 6.77 21.70 3.30
CA TYR A 338 6.14 20.37 3.33
C TYR A 338 7.19 19.27 3.37
N THR A 339 6.78 18.10 3.81
CA THR A 339 7.57 16.86 3.72
C THR A 339 6.75 15.84 2.96
N LEU A 340 7.38 15.17 2.01
CA LEU A 340 6.77 14.10 1.24
C LEU A 340 7.60 12.83 1.41
N PHE A 341 6.93 11.70 1.62
CA PHE A 341 7.50 10.39 1.37
C PHE A 341 6.80 9.70 0.21
N LEU A 342 7.55 8.95 -0.58
CA LEU A 342 7.04 8.08 -1.62
C LEU A 342 7.50 6.66 -1.36
N THR A 343 6.55 5.71 -1.39
CA THR A 343 6.82 4.28 -1.26
C THR A 343 5.80 3.46 -2.05
N ALA A 344 5.89 2.14 -1.98
CA ALA A 344 4.87 1.21 -2.46
C ALA A 344 4.35 0.35 -1.30
N ASP A 345 3.17 -0.21 -1.47
CA ASP A 345 2.58 -1.19 -0.55
C ASP A 345 3.07 -2.61 -0.83
N HIS A 346 3.49 -2.90 -2.06
CA HIS A 346 4.15 -4.13 -2.54
C HIS A 346 4.70 -3.91 -3.96
N GLY A 347 5.48 -4.88 -4.44
CA GLY A 347 5.89 -4.95 -5.84
C GLY A 347 5.01 -5.90 -6.66
N ALA A 348 5.58 -6.57 -7.68
CA ALA A 348 4.89 -7.52 -8.55
C ALA A 348 5.83 -8.53 -9.18
N ALA A 349 5.35 -9.76 -9.39
CA ALA A 349 6.06 -10.81 -10.10
C ALA A 349 6.13 -10.53 -11.61
N HIS A 350 7.08 -11.13 -12.31
CA HIS A 350 6.98 -11.28 -13.75
C HIS A 350 5.90 -12.32 -14.09
N ASN A 351 5.26 -12.18 -15.26
CA ASN A 351 4.34 -13.20 -15.75
C ASN A 351 5.07 -14.56 -15.86
N PRO A 352 4.54 -15.66 -15.31
CA PRO A 352 5.23 -16.95 -15.33
C PRO A 352 5.47 -17.48 -16.74
N GLN A 353 4.54 -17.31 -17.70
CA GLN A 353 4.75 -17.76 -19.06
C GLN A 353 5.88 -16.99 -19.75
N TYR A 354 5.95 -15.65 -19.50
CA TYR A 354 7.08 -14.84 -19.96
C TYR A 354 8.42 -15.40 -19.45
N LEU A 355 8.52 -15.77 -18.18
CA LEU A 355 9.72 -16.34 -17.59
C LEU A 355 10.07 -17.70 -18.20
N ILE A 356 9.08 -18.59 -18.36
CA ILE A 356 9.25 -19.92 -18.97
C ILE A 356 9.80 -19.82 -20.39
N ASP A 357 9.23 -18.93 -21.21
CA ASP A 357 9.65 -18.72 -22.59
C ASP A 357 11.08 -18.15 -22.69
N HIS A 358 11.54 -17.47 -21.62
CA HIS A 358 12.92 -16.99 -21.45
C HIS A 358 13.80 -17.94 -20.63
N LYS A 359 13.37 -19.20 -20.41
CA LYS A 359 14.12 -20.27 -19.72
C LYS A 359 14.42 -20.00 -18.24
N VAL A 360 13.60 -19.19 -17.59
CA VAL A 360 13.63 -18.97 -16.14
C VAL A 360 12.57 -19.87 -15.51
N PRO A 361 12.89 -20.67 -14.48
CA PRO A 361 11.90 -21.50 -13.77
C PRO A 361 10.75 -20.65 -13.23
N ALA A 362 9.52 -21.04 -13.54
CA ALA A 362 8.31 -20.36 -13.12
C ALA A 362 7.08 -21.26 -13.29
N GLY A 363 5.94 -20.88 -12.75
CA GLY A 363 4.70 -21.61 -12.96
C GLY A 363 3.47 -20.93 -12.39
N PHE A 364 2.31 -21.47 -12.73
CA PHE A 364 1.01 -21.04 -12.22
C PHE A 364 0.55 -22.02 -11.14
N PHE A 365 0.03 -21.47 -10.06
CA PHE A 365 -0.62 -22.21 -8.99
C PHE A 365 -2.14 -21.97 -9.07
N TYR A 366 -2.92 -22.96 -8.66
CA TYR A 366 -4.38 -22.90 -8.70
C TYR A 366 -4.93 -23.36 -7.35
N ASP A 367 -5.23 -22.41 -6.47
CA ASP A 367 -5.72 -22.62 -5.10
C ASP A 367 -6.96 -23.51 -5.02
N GLY A 368 -7.95 -23.24 -5.88
CA GLY A 368 -9.17 -24.02 -5.94
C GLY A 368 -8.94 -25.49 -6.33
N LYS A 369 -8.02 -25.75 -7.26
CA LYS A 369 -7.65 -27.13 -7.63
C LYS A 369 -7.01 -27.86 -6.47
N LEU A 370 -6.03 -27.24 -5.81
CA LEU A 370 -5.37 -27.84 -4.63
C LEU A 370 -6.37 -28.08 -3.51
N LYS A 371 -7.30 -27.14 -3.27
CA LYS A 371 -8.38 -27.32 -2.27
C LYS A 371 -9.22 -28.58 -2.54
N ASP A 372 -9.63 -28.77 -3.80
CA ASP A 372 -10.44 -29.93 -4.19
C ASP A 372 -9.65 -31.24 -4.04
N GLU A 373 -8.39 -31.25 -4.44
CA GLU A 373 -7.48 -32.41 -4.30
C GLU A 373 -7.25 -32.77 -2.82
N LEU A 374 -7.00 -31.78 -1.94
CA LEU A 374 -6.85 -32.01 -0.51
C LEU A 374 -8.15 -32.52 0.13
N ASN A 375 -9.30 -31.95 -0.21
CA ASN A 375 -10.58 -32.41 0.31
C ASN A 375 -10.88 -33.86 -0.14
N ALA A 376 -10.56 -34.21 -1.39
CA ALA A 376 -10.70 -35.58 -1.87
C ALA A 376 -9.75 -36.57 -1.14
N TYR A 377 -8.50 -36.16 -0.88
CA TYR A 377 -7.55 -36.93 -0.11
C TYR A 377 -8.02 -37.15 1.34
N LEU A 378 -8.42 -36.08 2.02
CA LEU A 378 -8.92 -36.12 3.41
C LEU A 378 -10.23 -36.89 3.51
N GLY A 379 -11.12 -36.76 2.52
CA GLY A 379 -12.36 -37.53 2.45
C GLY A 379 -12.13 -39.05 2.44
N LYS A 380 -11.16 -39.51 1.66
CA LYS A 380 -10.73 -40.91 1.67
C LYS A 380 -10.10 -41.33 3.01
N LYS A 381 -9.23 -40.45 3.57
CA LYS A 381 -8.50 -40.70 4.80
C LYS A 381 -9.41 -40.85 6.01
N PHE A 382 -10.40 -40.00 6.14
CA PHE A 382 -11.34 -39.95 7.26
C PHE A 382 -12.69 -40.62 6.96
N ASN A 383 -12.84 -41.21 5.79
CA ASN A 383 -14.07 -41.83 5.32
C ASN A 383 -15.30 -40.90 5.46
N THR A 384 -15.21 -39.72 4.86
CA THR A 384 -16.24 -38.69 4.94
C THR A 384 -16.42 -37.97 3.60
N ASP A 385 -17.62 -37.46 3.36
CA ASP A 385 -17.97 -36.55 2.24
C ASP A 385 -17.90 -35.07 2.64
N LYS A 386 -17.66 -34.77 3.91
CA LYS A 386 -17.52 -33.40 4.40
C LYS A 386 -16.20 -32.78 3.99
N LEU A 387 -16.25 -31.51 3.58
CA LEU A 387 -15.04 -30.75 3.28
C LEU A 387 -14.34 -30.38 4.58
N LEU A 388 -13.04 -30.65 4.67
CA LEU A 388 -12.17 -30.35 5.83
C LEU A 388 -11.24 -29.17 5.57
N VAL A 389 -10.99 -28.83 4.29
CA VAL A 389 -10.32 -27.58 3.89
C VAL A 389 -11.40 -26.64 3.38
N LYS A 390 -11.52 -25.48 4.02
CA LYS A 390 -12.50 -24.45 3.68
C LYS A 390 -12.02 -23.57 2.54
N GLN A 391 -10.81 -23.08 2.61
CA GLN A 391 -10.19 -22.18 1.64
C GLN A 391 -8.69 -22.40 1.58
N ILE A 392 -8.11 -22.13 0.41
CA ILE A 392 -6.67 -21.91 0.19
C ILE A 392 -6.56 -20.54 -0.47
N GLY A 393 -5.56 -19.76 -0.08
CA GLY A 393 -5.34 -18.42 -0.61
C GLY A 393 -4.51 -17.59 0.37
N GLU A 394 -4.11 -16.39 -0.03
CA GLU A 394 -3.44 -15.44 0.88
C GLU A 394 -2.22 -16.06 1.62
N ASN A 395 -1.53 -17.00 1.00
CA ASN A 395 -0.46 -17.84 1.57
C ASN A 395 -0.88 -18.76 2.74
N PHE A 396 -2.18 -19.04 2.90
CA PHE A 396 -2.69 -19.88 3.97
C PHE A 396 -3.70 -20.93 3.49
N ILE A 397 -3.83 -21.99 4.30
CA ILE A 397 -4.92 -22.97 4.22
C ILE A 397 -5.77 -22.83 5.47
N TRP A 398 -7.08 -22.62 5.27
CA TRP A 398 -8.09 -22.56 6.35
C TRP A 398 -8.78 -23.90 6.50
N ILE A 399 -8.83 -24.40 7.72
CA ILE A 399 -9.58 -25.62 8.08
C ILE A 399 -11.07 -25.29 8.18
N ASN A 400 -11.91 -26.23 7.79
CA ASN A 400 -13.34 -26.17 8.04
C ASN A 400 -13.65 -26.70 9.43
N HIS A 401 -13.58 -25.85 10.46
CA HIS A 401 -13.83 -26.24 11.85
C HIS A 401 -15.20 -26.87 12.04
N ASN A 402 -16.27 -26.31 11.41
CA ASN A 402 -17.62 -26.89 11.48
C ASN A 402 -17.67 -28.32 10.91
N GLY A 403 -16.93 -28.57 9.85
CA GLY A 403 -16.79 -29.92 9.27
C GLY A 403 -16.07 -30.85 10.22
N ALA A 404 -14.94 -30.43 10.79
CA ALA A 404 -14.13 -31.18 11.74
C ALA A 404 -14.91 -31.53 13.02
N ASP A 405 -15.56 -30.54 13.64
CA ASP A 405 -16.35 -30.70 14.87
C ASP A 405 -17.50 -31.68 14.70
N SER A 406 -18.21 -31.61 13.57
CA SER A 406 -19.33 -32.50 13.27
C SER A 406 -18.90 -33.98 13.14
N LEU A 407 -17.64 -34.21 12.81
CA LEU A 407 -17.03 -35.53 12.70
C LEU A 407 -16.24 -35.91 13.97
N LYS A 408 -16.13 -35.00 14.93
CA LYS A 408 -15.31 -35.14 16.16
C LYS A 408 -13.84 -35.50 15.83
N LEU A 409 -13.32 -34.91 14.77
CA LEU A 409 -11.92 -35.07 14.37
C LEU A 409 -11.03 -34.10 15.13
N ASP A 410 -9.86 -34.59 15.54
CA ASP A 410 -8.81 -33.77 16.10
C ASP A 410 -8.20 -32.87 14.99
N GLU A 411 -8.17 -31.57 15.21
CA GLU A 411 -7.58 -30.61 14.29
C GLU A 411 -6.09 -30.86 14.02
N ALA A 412 -5.32 -31.26 15.03
CA ALA A 412 -3.91 -31.61 14.88
C ALA A 412 -3.73 -32.78 13.89
N LEU A 413 -4.65 -33.73 13.90
CA LEU A 413 -4.63 -34.83 12.94
C LEU A 413 -4.99 -34.36 11.53
N ILE A 414 -5.95 -33.47 11.39
CA ILE A 414 -6.31 -32.87 10.08
C ILE A 414 -5.11 -32.10 9.52
N LYS A 415 -4.48 -31.21 10.30
CA LYS A 415 -3.28 -30.46 9.90
C LYS A 415 -2.15 -31.39 9.46
N LYS A 416 -1.89 -32.43 10.22
CA LYS A 416 -0.88 -33.45 9.87
C LYS A 416 -1.16 -34.11 8.52
N GLU A 417 -2.41 -34.51 8.27
CA GLU A 417 -2.78 -35.13 6.99
C GLU A 417 -2.76 -34.13 5.82
N ILE A 418 -3.13 -32.87 6.02
CA ILE A 418 -2.96 -31.83 5.01
C ILE A 418 -1.48 -31.71 4.63
N LEU A 419 -0.59 -31.55 5.62
CA LEU A 419 0.87 -31.47 5.38
C LEU A 419 1.42 -32.71 4.67
N GLN A 420 0.86 -33.90 4.94
CA GLN A 420 1.22 -35.13 4.23
C GLN A 420 0.74 -35.11 2.77
N GLY A 421 -0.48 -34.65 2.51
CA GLY A 421 -1.05 -34.51 1.17
C GLY A 421 -0.26 -33.54 0.28
N LEU A 422 0.29 -32.48 0.87
CA LEU A 422 1.06 -31.46 0.15
C LEU A 422 2.45 -31.92 -0.35
N LYS A 423 2.99 -33.02 0.16
CA LYS A 423 4.36 -33.47 -0.17
C LYS A 423 4.60 -33.81 -1.64
N SER A 424 3.55 -34.12 -2.38
CA SER A 424 3.65 -34.43 -3.83
C SER A 424 3.61 -33.20 -4.72
N HIS A 425 3.33 -32.02 -4.16
CA HIS A 425 3.19 -30.77 -4.87
C HIS A 425 4.53 -30.04 -4.98
N THR A 426 5.21 -30.14 -6.12
CA THR A 426 6.55 -29.59 -6.34
C THR A 426 6.57 -28.07 -6.46
N GLU A 427 5.44 -27.46 -6.75
CA GLU A 427 5.22 -26.00 -6.76
C GLU A 427 5.22 -25.38 -5.35
N ILE A 428 5.02 -26.20 -4.32
CA ILE A 428 5.02 -25.77 -2.92
C ILE A 428 6.41 -25.92 -2.34
N GLN A 429 7.01 -24.80 -1.95
CA GLN A 429 8.33 -24.78 -1.34
C GLN A 429 8.27 -25.12 0.15
N TYR A 430 7.32 -24.53 0.87
CA TYR A 430 7.12 -24.79 2.30
C TYR A 430 5.63 -24.85 2.62
N ALA A 431 5.28 -25.79 3.49
CA ALA A 431 3.98 -25.86 4.15
C ALA A 431 4.21 -26.10 5.65
N VAL A 432 3.68 -25.23 6.51
CA VAL A 432 3.98 -25.21 7.94
C VAL A 432 2.72 -24.97 8.76
N ASP A 433 2.47 -25.79 9.76
CA ASP A 433 1.47 -25.51 10.80
C ASP A 433 1.92 -24.30 11.63
N MET A 434 1.11 -23.25 11.66
CA MET A 434 1.46 -22.00 12.34
C MET A 434 1.62 -22.14 13.85
N GLU A 435 0.98 -23.10 14.49
CA GLU A 435 1.20 -23.38 15.91
C GLU A 435 2.61 -23.87 16.21
N THR A 436 3.26 -24.50 15.23
CA THR A 436 4.61 -25.05 15.37
C THR A 436 5.69 -24.26 14.62
N ILE A 437 5.37 -23.07 14.10
CA ILE A 437 6.25 -22.24 13.25
C ILE A 437 7.63 -22.01 13.88
N GLN A 438 7.73 -21.88 15.20
CA GLN A 438 9.00 -21.64 15.90
C GLN A 438 10.01 -22.79 15.67
N SER A 439 9.53 -24.02 15.61
CA SER A 439 10.35 -25.23 15.39
C SER A 439 10.50 -25.59 13.90
N ALA A 440 9.82 -24.92 13.00
CA ALA A 440 9.86 -25.20 11.57
C ALA A 440 11.26 -24.88 10.97
N ALA A 441 11.69 -25.71 10.03
CA ALA A 441 12.93 -25.53 9.28
C ALA A 441 12.74 -24.52 8.13
N LEU A 442 12.59 -23.24 8.49
CA LEU A 442 12.50 -22.11 7.57
C LEU A 442 13.73 -21.20 7.69
N PRO A 443 14.15 -20.50 6.62
CA PRO A 443 15.09 -19.40 6.73
C PRO A 443 14.59 -18.35 7.73
N SER A 444 15.50 -17.78 8.55
CA SER A 444 15.13 -16.90 9.65
C SER A 444 14.25 -15.70 9.21
N ALA A 445 14.64 -15.02 8.11
CA ALA A 445 13.88 -13.90 7.59
C ALA A 445 12.45 -14.31 7.16
N LEU A 446 12.31 -15.48 6.52
CA LEU A 446 11.01 -15.98 6.09
C LEU A 446 10.12 -16.39 7.26
N LYS A 447 10.73 -16.98 8.31
CA LYS A 447 10.03 -17.28 9.56
C LYS A 447 9.51 -16.01 10.23
N GLU A 448 10.32 -14.96 10.29
CA GLU A 448 9.93 -13.66 10.83
C GLU A 448 8.78 -13.06 10.05
N MET A 449 8.86 -13.04 8.71
CA MET A 449 7.77 -12.56 7.84
C MET A 449 6.47 -13.32 8.08
N ALA A 450 6.53 -14.65 8.24
CA ALA A 450 5.38 -15.50 8.51
C ALA A 450 4.73 -15.16 9.87
N ILE A 451 5.55 -15.01 10.92
CA ILE A 451 5.08 -14.65 12.27
C ILE A 451 4.46 -13.25 12.29
N ASN A 452 5.10 -12.29 11.65
CA ASN A 452 4.61 -10.92 11.53
C ASN A 452 3.28 -10.83 10.77
N GLY A 453 3.07 -11.71 9.80
CA GLY A 453 1.84 -11.79 9.01
C GLY A 453 0.69 -12.54 9.67
N TYR A 454 0.98 -13.40 10.64
CA TYR A 454 -0.01 -14.33 11.20
C TYR A 454 -0.88 -13.69 12.28
N ASN A 455 -2.17 -13.61 12.03
CA ASN A 455 -3.17 -13.26 13.04
C ASN A 455 -4.08 -14.47 13.31
N ALA A 456 -4.01 -15.02 14.52
CA ALA A 456 -4.70 -16.26 14.90
C ALA A 456 -6.23 -16.25 14.71
N LYS A 457 -6.85 -15.05 14.60
CA LYS A 457 -8.31 -14.92 14.38
C LYS A 457 -8.68 -14.71 12.92
N ARG A 458 -7.67 -14.43 12.05
CA ARG A 458 -7.91 -13.95 10.69
C ARG A 458 -7.05 -14.64 9.63
N SER A 459 -6.01 -15.37 10.01
CA SER A 459 -5.18 -16.17 9.11
C SER A 459 -5.57 -17.64 9.16
N GLY A 460 -5.26 -18.40 8.09
CA GLY A 460 -5.42 -19.85 8.09
C GLY A 460 -4.37 -20.56 8.96
N GLU A 461 -4.62 -21.79 9.31
CA GLU A 461 -3.82 -22.57 10.26
C GLU A 461 -2.50 -23.06 9.67
N ILE A 462 -2.43 -23.24 8.35
CA ILE A 462 -1.24 -23.73 7.66
C ILE A 462 -0.72 -22.68 6.71
N LEU A 463 0.53 -22.25 6.90
CA LEU A 463 1.27 -21.43 5.96
C LEU A 463 1.59 -22.25 4.71
N LEU A 464 1.34 -21.67 3.53
CA LEU A 464 1.62 -22.27 2.24
C LEU A 464 2.48 -21.30 1.41
N LEU A 465 3.73 -21.66 1.13
CA LEU A 465 4.66 -20.84 0.37
C LEU A 465 5.07 -21.55 -0.92
N LEU A 466 4.83 -20.84 -2.03
CA LEU A 466 5.16 -21.34 -3.37
C LEU A 466 6.64 -21.16 -3.70
N GLN A 467 7.11 -21.92 -4.68
CA GLN A 467 8.42 -21.73 -5.30
C GLN A 467 8.55 -20.30 -5.86
N PRO A 468 9.76 -19.73 -5.94
CA PRO A 468 9.97 -18.44 -6.58
C PRO A 468 9.43 -18.41 -8.00
N ALA A 469 8.81 -17.27 -8.38
CA ALA A 469 8.15 -17.07 -9.67
C ALA A 469 6.94 -17.98 -9.94
N TRP A 470 6.40 -18.62 -8.90
CA TRP A 470 5.07 -19.22 -8.91
C TRP A 470 4.10 -18.29 -8.23
N PHE A 471 2.93 -18.08 -8.79
CA PHE A 471 1.87 -17.34 -8.16
C PHE A 471 0.48 -17.90 -8.47
N ASP A 472 -0.46 -17.63 -7.59
CA ASP A 472 -1.85 -18.04 -7.73
C ASP A 472 -2.56 -17.15 -8.76
N SER A 473 -2.92 -17.74 -9.90
CA SER A 473 -3.69 -17.05 -10.93
C SER A 473 -4.35 -18.03 -11.89
N TYR A 474 -5.62 -17.82 -12.12
CA TYR A 474 -6.36 -18.49 -13.19
C TYR A 474 -6.17 -17.84 -14.56
N ALA A 475 -5.65 -16.60 -14.60
CA ALA A 475 -5.29 -15.93 -15.83
C ALA A 475 -3.82 -16.22 -16.17
N THR A 476 -3.55 -16.52 -17.44
CA THR A 476 -2.18 -16.71 -17.95
C THR A 476 -1.54 -15.39 -18.41
N THR A 477 -2.25 -14.28 -18.25
CA THR A 477 -1.84 -12.91 -18.63
C THR A 477 -1.72 -12.00 -17.43
N GLY A 478 -0.99 -10.89 -17.59
CA GLY A 478 -0.81 -9.92 -16.53
C GLY A 478 0.14 -10.38 -15.43
N THR A 479 -0.03 -9.85 -14.23
CA THR A 479 0.75 -10.23 -13.04
C THR A 479 -0.09 -10.26 -11.77
N THR A 480 0.49 -10.77 -10.69
CA THR A 480 0.00 -10.63 -9.32
C THR A 480 1.18 -10.53 -8.34
N HIS A 481 0.86 -10.47 -7.07
CA HIS A 481 1.79 -10.26 -5.94
C HIS A 481 1.30 -11.04 -4.72
N GLY A 482 1.86 -10.78 -3.54
CA GLY A 482 1.45 -11.43 -2.30
C GLY A 482 2.46 -12.43 -1.78
N THR A 483 3.57 -12.63 -2.50
CA THR A 483 4.61 -13.60 -2.14
C THR A 483 5.67 -12.98 -1.22
N TRP A 484 6.55 -13.85 -0.71
CA TRP A 484 7.70 -13.44 0.10
C TRP A 484 8.92 -12.98 -0.72
N ASN A 485 8.85 -13.13 -2.04
CA ASN A 485 10.00 -12.94 -2.93
C ASN A 485 10.36 -11.45 -3.07
N PRO A 486 11.63 -11.13 -3.35
CA PRO A 486 12.10 -9.74 -3.46
C PRO A 486 11.37 -8.90 -4.51
N TYR A 487 10.83 -9.51 -5.56
CA TYR A 487 10.06 -8.78 -6.57
C TYR A 487 8.73 -8.21 -6.02
N ASP A 488 8.21 -8.78 -4.92
CA ASP A 488 7.03 -8.28 -4.20
C ASP A 488 7.43 -7.44 -2.97
N THR A 489 8.56 -7.76 -2.33
CA THR A 489 8.89 -7.25 -1.00
C THR A 489 9.99 -6.18 -0.98
N HIS A 490 10.81 -6.04 -2.02
CA HIS A 490 11.76 -4.94 -2.18
C HIS A 490 11.09 -3.79 -2.92
N ILE A 491 10.78 -2.72 -2.19
CA ILE A 491 9.97 -1.59 -2.64
C ILE A 491 10.75 -0.27 -2.60
N PRO A 492 10.37 0.75 -3.39
CA PRO A 492 10.99 2.07 -3.32
C PRO A 492 10.68 2.78 -2.00
N MET A 493 11.61 3.62 -1.53
CA MET A 493 11.37 4.54 -0.43
C MET A 493 12.17 5.82 -0.63
N LEU A 494 11.46 6.92 -0.89
CA LEU A 494 12.04 8.24 -1.11
C LEU A 494 11.46 9.23 -0.10
N TRP A 495 12.32 10.10 0.43
CA TRP A 495 11.95 11.18 1.34
C TRP A 495 12.37 12.52 0.74
N TYR A 496 11.51 13.54 0.86
CA TYR A 496 11.79 14.87 0.30
C TYR A 496 11.20 15.99 1.15
N GLY A 497 11.90 17.11 1.26
CA GLY A 497 11.39 18.38 1.76
C GLY A 497 11.84 18.75 3.19
N CYS A 498 10.94 19.32 3.98
CA CYS A 498 11.22 19.87 5.30
C CYS A 498 11.77 18.80 6.26
N GLY A 499 12.92 19.08 6.88
CA GLY A 499 13.53 18.15 7.85
C GLY A 499 14.25 16.95 7.23
N ILE A 500 14.22 16.79 5.91
CA ILE A 500 14.85 15.67 5.20
C ILE A 500 16.28 16.04 4.81
N LYS A 501 17.23 15.15 5.13
CA LYS A 501 18.63 15.23 4.71
C LYS A 501 18.76 14.58 3.33
N ASN A 502 19.32 15.32 2.37
CA ASN A 502 19.64 14.76 1.06
C ASN A 502 20.70 13.66 1.19
N GLY A 503 20.54 12.57 0.45
CA GLY A 503 21.49 11.47 0.40
C GLY A 503 20.86 10.11 0.10
N THR A 504 21.63 9.07 0.41
CA THR A 504 21.25 7.67 0.18
C THR A 504 21.47 6.84 1.44
N THR A 505 20.51 6.01 1.77
CA THR A 505 20.57 5.05 2.88
C THR A 505 20.62 3.63 2.30
N THR A 506 21.71 2.91 2.58
CA THR A 506 21.96 1.56 2.01
C THR A 506 21.75 0.42 3.00
N ARG A 507 21.62 0.70 4.30
CA ARG A 507 21.22 -0.36 5.25
C ARG A 507 19.81 -0.84 4.97
N THR A 508 19.50 -2.05 5.39
CA THR A 508 18.12 -2.54 5.36
C THR A 508 17.24 -1.71 6.28
N VAL A 509 16.14 -1.23 5.74
CA VAL A 509 15.03 -0.58 6.46
C VAL A 509 13.73 -1.30 6.12
N HIS A 510 12.76 -1.24 7.01
CA HIS A 510 11.50 -1.96 6.84
C HIS A 510 10.33 -0.99 6.65
N MET A 511 9.27 -1.47 6.03
CA MET A 511 8.05 -0.68 5.85
C MET A 511 7.49 -0.16 7.19
N THR A 512 7.66 -0.91 8.26
CA THR A 512 7.30 -0.50 9.63
C THR A 512 8.02 0.76 10.11
N ASP A 513 9.20 1.08 9.56
CA ASP A 513 10.03 2.21 9.99
C ASP A 513 9.49 3.57 9.52
N ILE A 514 8.57 3.57 8.54
CA ILE A 514 8.00 4.79 7.96
C ILE A 514 7.24 5.60 9.02
N ALA A 515 6.29 4.98 9.72
CA ALA A 515 5.50 5.68 10.73
C ALA A 515 6.36 6.16 11.92
N ALA A 516 7.36 5.37 12.34
CA ALA A 516 8.31 5.74 13.38
C ALA A 516 9.15 6.96 12.98
N THR A 517 9.58 7.01 11.71
CA THR A 517 10.33 8.14 11.15
C THR A 517 9.48 9.41 11.09
N ILE A 518 8.22 9.29 10.64
CA ILE A 518 7.27 10.42 10.62
C ILE A 518 7.01 10.92 12.04
N ALA A 519 6.80 10.03 13.01
CA ALA A 519 6.59 10.41 14.40
C ALA A 519 7.77 11.23 14.94
N THR A 520 9.00 10.81 14.62
CA THR A 520 10.23 11.53 15.00
C THR A 520 10.33 12.90 14.32
N LEU A 521 10.07 12.99 13.00
CA LEU A 521 10.05 14.26 12.25
C LEU A 521 9.01 15.25 12.81
N LEU A 522 7.87 14.75 13.22
CA LEU A 522 6.77 15.56 13.74
C LEU A 522 6.88 15.80 15.27
N HIS A 523 7.82 15.14 15.96
CA HIS A 523 7.94 15.16 17.43
C HIS A 523 6.61 14.82 18.11
N ILE A 524 5.99 13.71 17.71
CA ILE A 524 4.75 13.17 18.27
C ILE A 524 4.95 11.73 18.71
N GLN A 525 3.97 11.17 19.40
CA GLN A 525 3.98 9.75 19.77
C GLN A 525 3.88 8.87 18.53
N MET A 526 4.57 7.72 18.54
CA MET A 526 4.38 6.66 17.55
C MET A 526 3.00 6.03 17.69
N PRO A 527 2.43 5.45 16.62
CA PRO A 527 1.20 4.66 16.70
C PRO A 527 1.30 3.56 17.78
N ASN A 528 0.19 3.25 18.43
CA ASN A 528 0.16 2.34 19.58
C ASN A 528 0.59 0.90 19.29
N GLY A 529 0.53 0.48 18.04
CA GLY A 529 1.00 -0.84 17.59
C GLY A 529 2.35 -0.80 16.85
N CYS A 530 3.03 0.35 16.82
CA CYS A 530 4.27 0.53 16.07
C CYS A 530 5.41 -0.33 16.65
N ILE A 531 6.07 -1.09 15.76
CA ILE A 531 7.28 -1.87 16.07
C ILE A 531 8.49 -1.40 15.26
N GLY A 532 8.29 -0.43 14.37
CA GLY A 532 9.35 0.10 13.52
C GLY A 532 10.29 1.04 14.26
N GLU A 533 11.43 1.29 13.63
CA GLU A 533 12.47 2.18 14.13
C GLU A 533 12.62 3.42 13.24
N CYS A 534 13.06 4.53 13.82
CA CYS A 534 13.30 5.73 13.03
C CYS A 534 14.48 5.53 12.07
N ILE A 535 14.30 5.88 10.80
CA ILE A 535 15.38 5.94 9.82
C ILE A 535 16.14 7.24 10.03
N SER A 536 17.07 7.23 10.99
CA SER A 536 17.78 8.44 11.45
C SER A 536 18.61 9.11 10.35
N GLU A 537 19.03 8.37 9.35
CA GLU A 537 19.83 8.85 8.22
C GLU A 537 19.09 9.85 7.33
N VAL A 538 17.74 9.78 7.31
CA VAL A 538 16.92 10.68 6.49
C VAL A 538 16.60 12.01 7.19
N ILE A 539 16.87 12.12 8.50
CA ILE A 539 16.51 13.31 9.31
C ILE A 539 17.71 14.26 9.41
N LYS A 540 17.43 15.59 9.27
CA LYS A 540 18.44 16.65 9.46
C LYS A 540 18.80 16.87 10.92
#